data_88da09ca8b8af36b61b7ce47e8d336c8
#
_entry.id   88da09ca8b8af36b61b7ce47e8d336c8
#
_cell.length_a   1.000
_cell.length_b   1.000
_cell.length_c   1.000
_cell.angle_alpha   90.00
_cell.angle_beta   90.00
_cell.angle_gamma   90.00
#
_symmetry.space_group_name_H-M   'P 1'
#
loop_
_entity.id
_entity.type
_entity.pdbx_description
1 polymer ?
#
loop_
_entity_poly.entity_id
_entity_poly.type
_entity_poly.pdbx_seq_one_letter_code
_entity_poly.pdbx_strand_id
1 'polypeptide(L)'
;MTGKFVPPYLRIAAELRRRIANGELAPGTRVPSTRQIAKEWNVALATATKVLTTLRQEGLVRSQPRVGTVVAAPDRAPGAAAAAPLVPATDHELTRERIVRAAVDIADAEGLAALSMRGVAARLGVAAMSPYRHVNSKDDLIFLMADAVLAEATYPADTPADWRGRLKLGARSLWALHRAHPWLAHIGPLTRPLALPHLIAYSDWMLGALDGHGLSPTTMLNLNVLLYSYVQGTAVHLEREAQAASATGLSEDQWMDSQSAAFDALVASGRYPTFAKVTGAFADGGYELRLDEVFELGLTSMLDGLAALIEG
;
A
#
# COMPACT_ATOMS: atom_id res chain seq x y z
N MET A 1 -6.99 30.61 2.47
CA MET A 1 -6.56 29.88 1.26
C MET A 1 -5.18 29.27 1.57
N THR A 2 -5.14 28.10 2.17
CA THR A 2 -3.91 27.37 2.49
C THR A 2 -3.48 26.60 1.25
N GLY A 3 -2.48 27.14 0.51
CA GLY A 3 -1.89 26.46 -0.62
C GLY A 3 -1.22 25.14 -0.16
N LYS A 4 -1.67 24.01 -0.71
CA LYS A 4 -1.08 22.68 -0.50
C LYS A 4 0.43 22.78 -0.80
N PHE A 5 1.29 22.54 0.18
CA PHE A 5 2.74 22.51 -0.02
C PHE A 5 3.07 21.29 -0.89
N VAL A 6 3.34 21.53 -2.17
CA VAL A 6 3.80 20.48 -3.09
C VAL A 6 5.32 20.41 -3.04
N PRO A 7 5.92 19.28 -2.66
CA PRO A 7 7.35 19.11 -2.63
C PRO A 7 8.02 19.50 -3.95
N PRO A 8 9.19 20.15 -3.94
CA PRO A 8 9.86 20.65 -5.15
C PRO A 8 10.06 19.58 -6.22
N TYR A 9 10.43 18.35 -5.83
CA TYR A 9 10.64 17.26 -6.80
C TYR A 9 9.38 16.87 -7.55
N LEU A 10 8.19 16.93 -6.92
CA LEU A 10 6.91 16.63 -7.57
C LEU A 10 6.55 17.69 -8.62
N ARG A 11 6.80 18.98 -8.31
CA ARG A 11 6.56 20.07 -9.28
C ARG A 11 7.44 19.92 -10.52
N ILE A 12 8.73 19.61 -10.31
CA ILE A 12 9.69 19.43 -11.40
C ILE A 12 9.35 18.17 -12.23
N ALA A 13 8.98 17.07 -11.56
CA ALA A 13 8.54 15.85 -12.25
C ALA A 13 7.27 16.10 -13.06
N ALA A 14 6.31 16.87 -12.55
CA ALA A 14 5.09 17.25 -13.26
C ALA A 14 5.40 18.09 -14.52
N GLU A 15 6.34 19.02 -14.43
CA GLU A 15 6.75 19.83 -15.58
C GLU A 15 7.46 18.99 -16.66
N LEU A 16 8.35 18.07 -16.28
CA LEU A 16 9.00 17.18 -17.24
C LEU A 16 8.00 16.21 -17.87
N ARG A 17 7.01 15.72 -17.12
CA ARG A 17 5.88 14.92 -17.68
C ARG A 17 5.10 15.72 -18.72
N ARG A 18 4.78 16.98 -18.41
CA ARG A 18 4.07 17.86 -19.35
C ARG A 18 4.86 18.00 -20.66
N ARG A 19 6.19 18.22 -20.59
CA ARG A 19 7.06 18.33 -21.76
C ARG A 19 7.11 17.02 -22.58
N ILE A 20 7.10 15.87 -21.90
CA ILE A 20 7.02 14.55 -22.56
C ILE A 20 5.63 14.37 -23.22
N ALA A 21 4.56 14.72 -22.50
CA ALA A 21 3.18 14.58 -23.00
C ALA A 21 2.90 15.45 -24.23
N ASN A 22 3.43 16.68 -24.25
CA ASN A 22 3.25 17.62 -25.33
C ASN A 22 4.22 17.37 -26.54
N GLY A 23 5.08 16.34 -26.44
CA GLY A 23 6.05 16.02 -27.49
C GLY A 23 7.28 16.95 -27.51
N GLU A 24 7.42 17.90 -26.59
CA GLU A 24 8.62 18.73 -26.45
C GLU A 24 9.88 17.88 -26.14
N LEU A 25 9.66 16.75 -25.46
CA LEU A 25 10.65 15.71 -25.24
C LEU A 25 10.14 14.42 -25.92
N ALA A 26 10.52 14.20 -27.16
CA ALA A 26 10.08 13.04 -27.93
C ALA A 26 10.68 11.71 -27.40
N PRO A 27 10.04 10.55 -27.66
CA PRO A 27 10.60 9.24 -27.33
C PRO A 27 12.03 9.06 -27.84
N GLY A 28 12.94 8.59 -26.99
CA GLY A 28 14.36 8.45 -27.26
C GLY A 28 15.18 9.74 -27.05
N THR A 29 14.55 10.89 -26.87
CA THR A 29 15.24 12.16 -26.60
C THR A 29 15.82 12.13 -25.18
N ARG A 30 17.00 12.72 -25.00
CA ARG A 30 17.65 12.84 -23.71
C ARG A 30 16.91 13.85 -22.84
N VAL A 31 16.55 13.44 -21.62
CA VAL A 31 16.01 14.34 -20.60
C VAL A 31 17.16 15.07 -19.87
N PRO A 32 16.91 16.26 -19.27
CA PRO A 32 17.92 16.98 -18.51
C PRO A 32 18.55 16.08 -17.44
N SER A 33 19.87 16.10 -17.33
CA SER A 33 20.62 15.35 -16.32
C SER A 33 20.34 15.88 -14.91
N THR A 34 20.63 15.08 -13.88
CA THR A 34 20.51 15.48 -12.46
C THR A 34 21.15 16.84 -12.18
N ARG A 35 22.36 17.11 -12.76
CA ARG A 35 23.06 18.38 -12.61
C ARG A 35 22.33 19.53 -13.32
N GLN A 36 21.77 19.27 -14.49
CA GLN A 36 21.00 20.28 -15.24
C GLN A 36 19.69 20.61 -14.52
N ILE A 37 18.97 19.59 -14.02
CA ILE A 37 17.76 19.78 -13.20
C ILE A 37 18.10 20.61 -11.95
N ALA A 38 19.15 20.23 -11.22
CA ALA A 38 19.58 20.97 -10.03
C ALA A 38 19.86 22.44 -10.33
N LYS A 39 20.51 22.74 -11.45
CA LYS A 39 20.83 24.09 -11.90
C LYS A 39 19.60 24.86 -12.40
N GLU A 40 18.78 24.25 -13.26
CA GLU A 40 17.61 24.87 -13.90
C GLU A 40 16.53 25.26 -12.90
N TRP A 41 16.28 24.39 -11.89
CA TRP A 41 15.24 24.63 -10.88
C TRP A 41 15.77 25.07 -9.51
N ASN A 42 17.08 25.36 -9.41
CA ASN A 42 17.76 25.78 -8.18
C ASN A 42 17.41 24.87 -6.97
N VAL A 43 17.61 23.54 -7.13
CA VAL A 43 17.35 22.55 -6.10
C VAL A 43 18.59 21.71 -5.80
N ALA A 44 18.62 21.06 -4.62
CA ALA A 44 19.70 20.16 -4.25
C ALA A 44 19.79 18.96 -5.23
N LEU A 45 21.00 18.43 -5.45
CA LEU A 45 21.23 17.24 -6.29
C LEU A 45 20.38 16.05 -5.87
N ALA A 46 20.17 15.86 -4.57
CA ALA A 46 19.29 14.80 -4.05
C ALA A 46 17.83 14.96 -4.54
N THR A 47 17.32 16.19 -4.57
CA THR A 47 15.99 16.51 -5.09
C THR A 47 15.91 16.23 -6.59
N ALA A 48 16.92 16.65 -7.36
CA ALA A 48 17.00 16.38 -8.79
C ALA A 48 17.14 14.88 -9.10
N THR A 49 17.88 14.13 -8.28
CA THR A 49 17.96 12.66 -8.37
C THR A 49 16.59 12.03 -8.15
N LYS A 50 15.84 12.50 -7.14
CA LYS A 50 14.50 12.01 -6.83
C LYS A 50 13.53 12.26 -8.00
N VAL A 51 13.63 13.41 -8.70
CA VAL A 51 12.86 13.68 -9.94
C VAL A 51 13.06 12.59 -10.98
N LEU A 52 14.33 12.30 -11.35
CA LEU A 52 14.61 11.28 -12.37
C LEU A 52 14.26 9.87 -11.92
N THR A 53 14.38 9.58 -10.63
CA THR A 53 13.95 8.30 -10.05
C THR A 53 12.44 8.15 -10.16
N THR A 54 11.67 9.18 -9.81
CA THR A 54 10.21 9.21 -9.96
C THR A 54 9.79 8.96 -11.41
N LEU A 55 10.37 9.73 -12.37
CA LEU A 55 10.06 9.55 -13.80
C LEU A 55 10.45 8.16 -14.33
N ARG A 56 11.48 7.53 -13.75
CA ARG A 56 11.90 6.16 -14.11
C ARG A 56 10.94 5.12 -13.55
N GLN A 57 10.52 5.26 -12.30
CA GLN A 57 9.50 4.41 -11.67
C GLN A 57 8.16 4.50 -12.42
N GLU A 58 7.84 5.67 -12.95
CA GLU A 58 6.67 5.90 -13.80
C GLU A 58 6.83 5.32 -15.22
N GLY A 59 8.01 4.79 -15.56
CA GLY A 59 8.30 4.24 -16.87
C GLY A 59 8.36 5.28 -18.00
N LEU A 60 8.41 6.57 -17.67
CA LEU A 60 8.48 7.67 -18.66
C LEU A 60 9.89 7.89 -19.21
N VAL A 61 10.90 7.53 -18.42
CA VAL A 61 12.30 7.62 -18.83
C VAL A 61 13.05 6.33 -18.49
N ARG A 62 14.11 6.04 -19.24
CA ARG A 62 15.00 4.90 -19.00
C ARG A 62 16.46 5.32 -19.04
N SER A 63 17.31 4.65 -18.29
CA SER A 63 18.76 4.81 -18.40
C SER A 63 19.27 4.12 -19.66
N GLN A 64 20.06 4.82 -20.44
CA GLN A 64 20.74 4.26 -21.61
C GLN A 64 22.25 4.39 -21.46
N PRO A 65 23.02 3.28 -21.48
CA PRO A 65 24.48 3.34 -21.33
C PRO A 65 25.11 4.34 -22.29
N ARG A 66 26.06 5.14 -21.80
CA ARG A 66 26.81 6.17 -22.54
C ARG A 66 25.98 7.36 -23.06
N VAL A 67 24.65 7.32 -23.00
CA VAL A 67 23.75 8.40 -23.47
C VAL A 67 23.18 9.18 -22.27
N GLY A 68 22.85 8.51 -21.18
CA GLY A 68 22.22 9.09 -20.01
C GLY A 68 20.77 8.65 -19.85
N THR A 69 19.92 9.51 -19.29
CA THR A 69 18.49 9.25 -19.14
C THR A 69 17.75 9.77 -20.38
N VAL A 70 16.98 8.91 -21.02
CA VAL A 70 16.18 9.22 -22.22
C VAL A 70 14.71 8.95 -22.00
N VAL A 71 13.84 9.64 -22.74
CA VAL A 71 12.40 9.36 -22.76
C VAL A 71 12.20 7.93 -23.24
N ALA A 72 11.43 7.14 -22.52
CA ALA A 72 11.13 5.77 -22.90
C ALA A 72 10.32 5.77 -24.22
N ALA A 73 10.79 4.98 -25.21
CA ALA A 73 9.97 4.71 -26.38
C ALA A 73 8.82 3.76 -25.98
N PRO A 74 7.66 3.82 -26.62
CA PRO A 74 6.65 2.81 -26.43
C PRO A 74 7.23 1.47 -26.91
N ASP A 75 7.51 0.55 -25.97
CA ASP A 75 8.00 -0.78 -26.31
C ASP A 75 6.91 -1.52 -27.12
N ARG A 76 7.24 -1.91 -28.34
CA ARG A 76 6.54 -2.99 -29.03
C ARG A 76 6.93 -4.29 -28.32
N ALA A 77 6.04 -4.81 -27.49
CA ALA A 77 6.19 -6.14 -26.92
C ALA A 77 6.30 -7.19 -28.04
N PRO A 78 7.34 -8.05 -28.05
CA PRO A 78 7.37 -9.19 -28.95
C PRO A 78 6.43 -10.27 -28.39
N GLY A 79 5.34 -10.54 -29.10
CA GLY A 79 4.53 -11.74 -28.93
C GLY A 79 3.30 -11.63 -28.03
N ALA A 80 2.36 -10.75 -28.38
CA ALA A 80 0.98 -10.93 -27.94
C ALA A 80 0.18 -11.48 -29.13
N ALA A 81 -0.26 -12.73 -29.02
CA ALA A 81 -1.27 -13.29 -29.90
C ALA A 81 -2.50 -12.39 -29.91
N ALA A 82 -3.09 -12.23 -31.08
CA ALA A 82 -4.20 -11.33 -31.37
C ALA A 82 -5.36 -11.48 -30.39
N ALA A 83 -5.43 -10.58 -29.43
CA ALA A 83 -6.67 -10.27 -28.75
C ALA A 83 -7.47 -9.34 -29.67
N ALA A 84 -8.77 -9.61 -29.79
CA ALA A 84 -9.71 -8.83 -30.58
C ALA A 84 -9.58 -7.31 -30.31
N PRO A 85 -9.81 -6.43 -31.31
CA PRO A 85 -9.65 -5.00 -31.10
C PRO A 85 -10.66 -4.51 -30.05
N LEU A 86 -10.17 -4.21 -28.86
CA LEU A 86 -10.90 -3.39 -27.90
C LEU A 86 -11.08 -2.03 -28.55
N VAL A 87 -12.32 -1.64 -28.76
CA VAL A 87 -12.70 -0.28 -29.17
C VAL A 87 -12.01 0.66 -28.18
N PRO A 88 -11.15 1.59 -28.61
CA PRO A 88 -10.49 2.50 -27.68
C PRO A 88 -11.59 3.31 -26.98
N ALA A 89 -11.67 3.18 -25.66
CA ALA A 89 -12.53 4.05 -24.87
C ALA A 89 -12.12 5.49 -25.17
N THR A 90 -13.08 6.31 -25.62
CA THR A 90 -12.83 7.70 -25.92
C THR A 90 -12.37 8.39 -24.64
N ASP A 91 -11.39 9.28 -24.75
CA ASP A 91 -10.78 10.05 -23.64
C ASP A 91 -11.84 10.79 -22.80
N HIS A 92 -13.07 10.95 -23.33
CA HIS A 92 -14.23 11.53 -22.65
C HIS A 92 -14.86 10.67 -21.54
N GLU A 93 -14.54 9.38 -21.48
CA GLU A 93 -15.05 8.45 -20.45
C GLU A 93 -14.04 8.19 -19.33
N LEU A 94 -12.83 8.76 -19.41
CA LEU A 94 -11.80 8.56 -18.39
C LEU A 94 -12.07 9.50 -17.21
N THR A 95 -12.44 8.91 -16.07
CA THR A 95 -12.64 9.63 -14.82
C THR A 95 -11.58 9.24 -13.80
N ARG A 96 -11.42 10.07 -12.76
CA ARG A 96 -10.52 9.77 -11.64
C ARG A 96 -10.92 8.47 -10.95
N GLU A 97 -12.20 8.25 -10.76
CA GLU A 97 -12.76 7.07 -10.11
C GLU A 97 -12.46 5.79 -10.89
N ARG A 98 -12.55 5.83 -12.22
CA ARG A 98 -12.18 4.70 -13.08
C ARG A 98 -10.70 4.39 -13.01
N ILE A 99 -9.85 5.42 -12.96
CA ILE A 99 -8.39 5.27 -12.82
C ILE A 99 -8.05 4.64 -11.48
N VAL A 100 -8.66 5.14 -10.39
CA VAL A 100 -8.46 4.63 -9.03
C VAL A 100 -8.90 3.17 -8.95
N ARG A 101 -10.10 2.82 -9.45
CA ARG A 101 -10.58 1.44 -9.44
C ARG A 101 -9.67 0.49 -10.22
N ALA A 102 -9.25 0.86 -11.44
CA ALA A 102 -8.33 0.04 -12.21
C ALA A 102 -6.96 -0.13 -11.51
N ALA A 103 -6.53 0.87 -10.76
CA ALA A 103 -5.30 0.81 -9.99
C ALA A 103 -5.45 -0.08 -8.74
N VAL A 104 -6.58 -0.03 -8.05
CA VAL A 104 -6.96 -0.95 -6.96
C VAL A 104 -6.97 -2.38 -7.47
N ASP A 105 -7.66 -2.67 -8.58
CA ASP A 105 -7.72 -4.00 -9.19
C ASP A 105 -6.32 -4.57 -9.53
N ILE A 106 -5.37 -3.72 -9.97
CA ILE A 106 -4.00 -4.14 -10.26
C ILE A 106 -3.27 -4.45 -8.95
N ALA A 107 -3.41 -3.59 -7.94
CA ALA A 107 -2.74 -3.76 -6.66
C ALA A 107 -3.26 -5.00 -5.90
N ASP A 108 -4.55 -5.29 -5.98
CA ASP A 108 -5.16 -6.48 -5.37
C ASP A 108 -4.69 -7.78 -6.06
N ALA A 109 -4.55 -7.76 -7.39
CA ALA A 109 -4.17 -8.94 -8.15
C ALA A 109 -2.66 -9.21 -8.16
N GLU A 110 -1.83 -8.17 -8.18
CA GLU A 110 -0.39 -8.26 -8.48
C GLU A 110 0.50 -7.60 -7.41
N GLY A 111 -0.10 -7.01 -6.37
CA GLY A 111 0.58 -6.24 -5.33
C GLY A 111 0.93 -4.81 -5.73
N LEU A 112 1.17 -3.96 -4.73
CA LEU A 112 1.47 -2.53 -4.93
C LEU A 112 2.75 -2.28 -5.76
N ALA A 113 3.69 -3.21 -5.72
CA ALA A 113 4.95 -3.11 -6.48
C ALA A 113 4.73 -3.16 -8.00
N ALA A 114 3.73 -3.92 -8.47
CA ALA A 114 3.38 -4.03 -9.88
C ALA A 114 2.65 -2.80 -10.43
N LEU A 115 2.05 -1.98 -9.55
CA LEU A 115 1.32 -0.79 -9.95
C LEU A 115 2.20 0.20 -10.72
N SER A 116 1.79 0.56 -11.92
CA SER A 116 2.41 1.62 -12.72
C SER A 116 1.36 2.40 -13.50
N MET A 117 1.61 3.69 -13.74
CA MET A 117 0.70 4.54 -14.52
C MET A 117 0.47 4.02 -15.94
N ARG A 118 1.49 3.37 -16.52
CA ARG A 118 1.39 2.73 -17.82
C ARG A 118 0.51 1.47 -17.76
N GLY A 119 0.64 0.65 -16.70
CA GLY A 119 -0.21 -0.52 -16.47
C GLY A 119 -1.68 -0.12 -16.31
N VAL A 120 -1.96 0.94 -15.56
CA VAL A 120 -3.32 1.50 -15.38
C VAL A 120 -3.89 1.98 -16.73
N ALA A 121 -3.11 2.72 -17.53
CA ALA A 121 -3.53 3.17 -18.84
C ALA A 121 -3.81 2.00 -19.79
N ALA A 122 -2.94 0.97 -19.80
CA ALA A 122 -3.12 -0.23 -20.61
C ALA A 122 -4.40 -0.99 -20.22
N ARG A 123 -4.67 -1.16 -18.90
CA ARG A 123 -5.88 -1.82 -18.41
C ARG A 123 -7.16 -1.07 -18.79
N LEU A 124 -7.09 0.27 -18.90
CA LEU A 124 -8.20 1.12 -19.29
C LEU A 124 -8.32 1.30 -20.81
N GLY A 125 -7.35 0.80 -21.60
CA GLY A 125 -7.34 0.94 -23.05
C GLY A 125 -7.10 2.36 -23.55
N VAL A 126 -6.42 3.22 -22.74
CA VAL A 126 -6.14 4.62 -23.06
C VAL A 126 -4.65 4.86 -23.28
N ALA A 127 -4.31 6.04 -23.85
CA ALA A 127 -2.92 6.43 -24.03
C ALA A 127 -2.20 6.54 -22.67
N ALA A 128 -0.92 6.15 -22.61
CA ALA A 128 -0.13 6.07 -21.37
C ALA A 128 -0.10 7.36 -20.53
N MET A 129 -0.29 8.51 -21.17
CA MET A 129 -0.30 9.82 -20.52
C MET A 129 -1.71 10.29 -20.09
N SER A 130 -2.79 9.64 -20.53
CA SER A 130 -4.16 10.05 -20.21
C SER A 130 -4.45 10.05 -18.71
N PRO A 131 -4.02 9.06 -17.89
CA PRO A 131 -4.26 9.10 -16.45
C PRO A 131 -3.66 10.32 -15.74
N TYR A 132 -2.55 10.88 -16.25
CA TYR A 132 -1.90 12.06 -15.65
C TYR A 132 -2.71 13.37 -15.76
N ARG A 133 -3.79 13.39 -16.56
CA ARG A 133 -4.73 14.52 -16.57
C ARG A 133 -5.63 14.53 -15.34
N HIS A 134 -5.76 13.40 -14.65
CA HIS A 134 -6.68 13.18 -13.53
C HIS A 134 -5.96 12.99 -12.20
N VAL A 135 -4.71 12.50 -12.24
CA VAL A 135 -3.87 12.25 -11.06
C VAL A 135 -2.48 12.82 -11.29
N ASN A 136 -1.85 13.37 -10.24
CA ASN A 136 -0.60 14.12 -10.40
C ASN A 136 0.65 13.23 -10.42
N SER A 137 0.59 12.05 -9.78
CA SER A 137 1.71 11.11 -9.69
C SER A 137 1.23 9.72 -9.29
N LYS A 138 2.12 8.73 -9.33
CA LYS A 138 1.84 7.40 -8.78
C LYS A 138 1.54 7.49 -7.27
N ASP A 139 2.28 8.31 -6.52
CA ASP A 139 2.06 8.46 -5.07
C ASP A 139 0.68 9.10 -4.78
N ASP A 140 0.27 10.09 -5.59
CA ASP A 140 -1.07 10.69 -5.50
C ASP A 140 -2.16 9.65 -5.79
N LEU A 141 -1.95 8.81 -6.82
CA LEU A 141 -2.85 7.71 -7.13
C LEU A 141 -2.96 6.71 -5.97
N ILE A 142 -1.85 6.33 -5.35
CA ILE A 142 -1.84 5.42 -4.20
C ILE A 142 -2.64 6.00 -3.02
N PHE A 143 -2.54 7.30 -2.75
CA PHE A 143 -3.35 7.94 -1.71
C PHE A 143 -4.84 7.97 -2.06
N LEU A 144 -5.18 8.21 -3.32
CA LEU A 144 -6.57 8.14 -3.78
C LEU A 144 -7.13 6.72 -3.72
N MET A 145 -6.32 5.70 -4.03
CA MET A 145 -6.70 4.29 -3.87
C MET A 145 -6.97 3.96 -2.40
N ALA A 146 -6.06 4.37 -1.50
CA ALA A 146 -6.23 4.14 -0.07
C ALA A 146 -7.50 4.79 0.47
N ASP A 147 -7.76 6.04 0.10
CA ASP A 147 -8.97 6.75 0.53
C ASP A 147 -10.23 6.09 -0.02
N ALA A 148 -10.21 5.65 -1.29
CA ALA A 148 -11.34 4.96 -1.91
C ALA A 148 -11.65 3.61 -1.24
N VAL A 149 -10.62 2.83 -0.90
CA VAL A 149 -10.77 1.56 -0.17
C VAL A 149 -11.26 1.79 1.26
N LEU A 150 -10.73 2.80 1.95
CA LEU A 150 -11.19 3.15 3.30
C LEU A 150 -12.67 3.61 3.32
N ALA A 151 -13.16 4.16 2.20
CA ALA A 151 -14.59 4.49 2.04
C ALA A 151 -15.50 3.25 2.00
N GLU A 152 -14.98 2.07 1.72
CA GLU A 152 -15.73 0.81 1.71
C GLU A 152 -16.04 0.31 3.14
N ALA A 153 -15.34 0.86 4.16
CA ALA A 153 -15.67 0.55 5.55
C ALA A 153 -17.08 0.99 5.87
N THR A 154 -17.96 0.03 6.04
CA THR A 154 -19.35 0.29 6.43
C THR A 154 -19.50 0.14 7.94
N TYR A 155 -19.99 1.19 8.59
CA TYR A 155 -20.36 1.11 10.00
C TYR A 155 -21.88 0.91 10.06
N PRO A 156 -22.38 -0.20 10.66
CA PRO A 156 -23.80 -0.47 10.72
C PRO A 156 -24.53 0.67 11.45
N ALA A 157 -25.75 0.96 11.01
CA ALA A 157 -26.61 1.92 11.68
C ALA A 157 -26.94 1.48 13.13
N ASP A 158 -26.96 0.16 13.35
CA ASP A 158 -27.13 -0.47 14.67
C ASP A 158 -25.75 -0.68 15.32
N THR A 159 -25.18 0.43 15.78
CA THR A 159 -23.85 0.49 16.37
C THR A 159 -23.91 0.01 17.83
N PRO A 160 -22.93 -0.81 18.30
CA PRO A 160 -22.82 -1.12 19.73
C PRO A 160 -22.82 0.14 20.57
N ALA A 161 -23.60 0.15 21.66
CA ALA A 161 -23.70 1.30 22.56
C ALA A 161 -22.45 1.46 23.42
N ASP A 162 -21.74 0.35 23.71
CA ASP A 162 -20.57 0.34 24.58
C ASP A 162 -19.27 0.59 23.79
N TRP A 163 -18.29 1.14 24.48
CA TRP A 163 -16.97 1.48 23.94
C TRP A 163 -16.25 0.26 23.36
N ARG A 164 -16.35 -0.89 24.05
CA ARG A 164 -15.65 -2.12 23.67
C ARG A 164 -16.19 -2.68 22.35
N GLY A 165 -17.50 -2.75 22.24
CA GLY A 165 -18.17 -3.20 21.01
C GLY A 165 -17.85 -2.31 19.82
N ARG A 166 -17.83 -0.99 20.03
CA ARG A 166 -17.47 -0.01 18.98
C ARG A 166 -16.02 -0.17 18.52
N LEU A 167 -15.05 -0.23 19.43
CA LEU A 167 -13.65 -0.43 19.08
C LEU A 167 -13.42 -1.78 18.39
N LYS A 168 -14.09 -2.85 18.88
CA LYS A 168 -14.04 -4.17 18.24
C LYS A 168 -14.57 -4.15 16.81
N LEU A 169 -15.68 -3.47 16.59
CA LEU A 169 -16.28 -3.32 15.26
C LEU A 169 -15.33 -2.54 14.33
N GLY A 170 -14.79 -1.40 14.77
CA GLY A 170 -13.86 -0.60 13.97
C GLY A 170 -12.58 -1.36 13.60
N ALA A 171 -12.00 -2.08 14.56
CA ALA A 171 -10.80 -2.89 14.31
C ALA A 171 -11.08 -4.04 13.31
N ARG A 172 -12.23 -4.72 13.42
CA ARG A 172 -12.65 -5.77 12.49
C ARG A 172 -12.97 -5.23 11.09
N SER A 173 -13.59 -4.06 11.00
CA SER A 173 -13.85 -3.41 9.71
C SER A 173 -12.54 -3.09 9.00
N LEU A 174 -11.56 -2.53 9.72
CA LEU A 174 -10.23 -2.26 9.17
C LEU A 174 -9.50 -3.56 8.78
N TRP A 175 -9.60 -4.61 9.60
CA TRP A 175 -9.04 -5.94 9.29
C TRP A 175 -9.64 -6.53 8.00
N ALA A 176 -10.96 -6.43 7.84
CA ALA A 176 -11.65 -6.88 6.63
C ALA A 176 -11.17 -6.14 5.37
N LEU A 177 -10.93 -4.82 5.47
CA LEU A 177 -10.34 -4.03 4.37
C LEU A 177 -8.93 -4.51 4.02
N HIS A 178 -8.08 -4.76 5.01
CA HIS A 178 -6.74 -5.30 4.76
C HIS A 178 -6.77 -6.70 4.15
N ARG A 179 -7.76 -7.51 4.50
CA ARG A 179 -7.94 -8.82 3.88
C ARG A 179 -8.36 -8.73 2.41
N ALA A 180 -9.21 -7.76 2.08
CA ALA A 180 -9.61 -7.50 0.70
C ALA A 180 -8.50 -6.81 -0.10
N HIS A 181 -7.72 -5.94 0.55
CA HIS A 181 -6.70 -5.09 -0.05
C HIS A 181 -5.39 -5.14 0.75
N PRO A 182 -4.61 -6.25 0.65
CA PRO A 182 -3.42 -6.45 1.49
C PRO A 182 -2.36 -5.34 1.36
N TRP A 183 -2.26 -4.73 0.19
CA TRP A 183 -1.35 -3.61 -0.10
C TRP A 183 -1.62 -2.37 0.78
N LEU A 184 -2.84 -2.21 1.31
CA LEU A 184 -3.21 -1.08 2.18
C LEU A 184 -2.34 -1.02 3.44
N ALA A 185 -1.87 -2.17 3.95
CA ALA A 185 -1.00 -2.24 5.12
C ALA A 185 0.37 -1.55 4.93
N HIS A 186 0.78 -1.31 3.70
CA HIS A 186 2.08 -0.71 3.36
C HIS A 186 2.02 0.80 3.10
N ILE A 187 0.85 1.44 3.28
CA ILE A 187 0.67 2.86 2.97
C ILE A 187 1.06 3.74 4.15
N GLY A 188 2.16 4.45 3.96
CA GLY A 188 2.63 5.51 4.84
C GLY A 188 3.16 5.05 6.21
N PRO A 189 4.16 5.75 6.75
CA PRO A 189 4.61 5.53 8.12
C PRO A 189 3.66 6.23 9.11
N LEU A 190 3.39 5.59 10.25
CA LEU A 190 2.56 6.15 11.34
C LEU A 190 2.98 7.55 11.81
N THR A 191 4.28 7.83 11.77
CA THR A 191 4.84 9.14 12.17
C THR A 191 4.58 10.26 11.16
N ARG A 192 3.99 9.93 10.00
CA ARG A 192 3.63 10.90 8.95
C ARG A 192 2.18 10.64 8.52
N PRO A 193 1.20 10.97 9.36
CA PRO A 193 -0.20 10.66 9.11
C PRO A 193 -0.65 11.29 7.79
N LEU A 194 -1.46 10.55 7.05
CA LEU A 194 -2.04 10.99 5.80
C LEU A 194 -3.37 11.68 6.07
N ALA A 195 -3.57 12.87 5.50
CA ALA A 195 -4.84 13.58 5.59
C ALA A 195 -5.84 13.03 4.55
N LEU A 196 -6.20 11.75 4.71
CA LEU A 196 -7.21 11.07 3.89
C LEU A 196 -8.57 11.20 4.59
N PRO A 197 -9.61 11.72 3.91
CA PRO A 197 -10.91 11.95 4.52
C PRO A 197 -11.51 10.72 5.21
N HIS A 198 -11.43 9.53 4.57
CA HIS A 198 -12.01 8.31 5.14
C HIS A 198 -11.14 7.70 6.26
N LEU A 199 -9.83 7.92 6.25
CA LEU A 199 -8.97 7.57 7.40
C LEU A 199 -9.28 8.45 8.62
N ILE A 200 -9.55 9.74 8.40
CA ILE A 200 -9.98 10.64 9.47
C ILE A 200 -11.37 10.24 9.99
N ALA A 201 -12.30 9.88 9.11
CA ALA A 201 -13.62 9.39 9.53
C ALA A 201 -13.52 8.10 10.36
N TYR A 202 -12.64 7.16 9.97
CA TYR A 202 -12.34 5.98 10.78
C TYR A 202 -11.80 6.38 12.16
N SER A 203 -10.82 7.28 12.21
CA SER A 203 -10.24 7.74 13.48
C SER A 203 -11.25 8.46 14.37
N ASP A 204 -12.11 9.28 13.79
CA ASP A 204 -13.20 9.97 14.50
C ASP A 204 -14.16 8.97 15.15
N TRP A 205 -14.56 7.93 14.39
CA TRP A 205 -15.36 6.83 14.92
C TRP A 205 -14.70 6.13 16.11
N MET A 206 -13.41 5.79 16.00
CA MET A 206 -12.67 5.11 17.06
C MET A 206 -12.50 6.00 18.30
N LEU A 207 -12.17 7.28 18.11
CA LEU A 207 -12.05 8.26 19.18
C LEU A 207 -13.39 8.50 19.86
N GLY A 208 -14.49 8.56 19.10
CA GLY A 208 -15.84 8.68 19.63
C GLY A 208 -16.27 7.50 20.53
N ALA A 209 -15.63 6.31 20.37
CA ALA A 209 -15.84 5.20 21.29
C ALA A 209 -15.12 5.39 22.64
N LEU A 210 -14.07 6.20 22.68
CA LEU A 210 -13.25 6.49 23.86
C LEU A 210 -13.69 7.76 24.58
N ASP A 211 -14.50 8.60 23.93
CA ASP A 211 -14.96 9.85 24.50
C ASP A 211 -15.94 9.65 25.66
N GLY A 212 -15.89 10.53 26.65
CA GLY A 212 -16.75 10.45 27.84
C GLY A 212 -16.29 9.50 28.94
N HIS A 213 -15.16 8.81 28.76
CA HIS A 213 -14.59 7.86 29.73
C HIS A 213 -13.48 8.45 30.63
N GLY A 214 -13.36 9.77 30.71
CA GLY A 214 -12.37 10.45 31.57
C GLY A 214 -10.92 10.36 31.08
N LEU A 215 -10.68 9.84 29.89
CA LEU A 215 -9.36 9.74 29.30
C LEU A 215 -8.85 11.10 28.80
N SER A 216 -7.54 11.37 28.96
CA SER A 216 -6.94 12.56 28.34
C SER A 216 -6.95 12.46 26.81
N PRO A 217 -7.01 13.61 26.08
CA PRO A 217 -6.93 13.60 24.62
C PRO A 217 -5.68 12.87 24.08
N THR A 218 -4.55 12.99 24.77
CA THR A 218 -3.31 12.28 24.43
C THR A 218 -3.49 10.76 24.56
N THR A 219 -4.11 10.31 25.63
CA THR A 219 -4.39 8.88 25.85
C THR A 219 -5.33 8.35 24.77
N MET A 220 -6.42 9.05 24.49
CA MET A 220 -7.37 8.66 23.43
C MET A 220 -6.68 8.50 22.09
N LEU A 221 -5.85 9.48 21.68
CA LEU A 221 -5.13 9.42 20.42
C LEU A 221 -4.12 8.27 20.39
N ASN A 222 -3.37 8.05 21.49
CA ASN A 222 -2.43 6.95 21.60
C ASN A 222 -3.13 5.58 21.48
N LEU A 223 -4.30 5.42 22.09
CA LEU A 223 -5.09 4.19 22.01
C LEU A 223 -5.62 3.95 20.58
N ASN A 224 -6.08 5.01 19.90
CA ASN A 224 -6.48 4.93 18.48
C ASN A 224 -5.29 4.49 17.61
N VAL A 225 -4.11 5.11 17.79
CA VAL A 225 -2.90 4.74 17.05
C VAL A 225 -2.45 3.32 17.39
N LEU A 226 -2.55 2.89 18.64
CA LEU A 226 -2.19 1.55 19.07
C LEU A 226 -3.06 0.49 18.37
N LEU A 227 -4.39 0.66 18.39
CA LEU A 227 -5.32 -0.25 17.72
C LEU A 227 -5.10 -0.28 16.19
N TYR A 228 -4.94 0.89 15.58
CA TYR A 228 -4.61 0.97 14.16
C TYR A 228 -3.30 0.23 13.83
N SER A 229 -2.25 0.47 14.63
CA SER A 229 -0.93 -0.17 14.45
C SER A 229 -0.99 -1.68 14.61
N TYR A 230 -1.80 -2.16 15.55
CA TYR A 230 -2.01 -3.59 15.75
C TYR A 230 -2.63 -4.24 14.52
N VAL A 231 -3.72 -3.67 14.02
CA VAL A 231 -4.40 -4.18 12.81
C VAL A 231 -3.45 -4.14 11.61
N GLN A 232 -2.82 -2.99 11.34
CA GLN A 232 -1.89 -2.82 10.24
C GLN A 232 -0.69 -3.78 10.36
N GLY A 233 -0.09 -3.89 11.55
CA GLY A 233 1.07 -4.75 11.78
C GLY A 233 0.78 -6.24 11.54
N THR A 234 -0.41 -6.70 11.92
CA THR A 234 -0.87 -8.06 11.62
C THR A 234 -1.14 -8.22 10.12
N ALA A 235 -1.76 -7.22 9.50
CA ALA A 235 -2.14 -7.24 8.09
C ALA A 235 -0.95 -7.25 7.11
N VAL A 236 0.21 -6.70 7.50
CA VAL A 236 1.44 -6.74 6.69
C VAL A 236 1.81 -8.18 6.28
N HIS A 237 1.46 -9.18 7.11
CA HIS A 237 1.76 -10.57 6.83
C HIS A 237 0.91 -11.17 5.69
N LEU A 238 -0.27 -10.59 5.38
CA LEU A 238 -1.13 -11.04 4.28
C LEU A 238 -0.43 -10.89 2.91
N GLU A 239 0.19 -9.72 2.66
CA GLU A 239 0.91 -9.50 1.40
C GLU A 239 2.28 -10.22 1.39
N ARG A 240 2.96 -10.29 2.55
CA ARG A 240 4.26 -10.96 2.65
C ARG A 240 4.18 -12.44 2.31
N GLU A 241 3.10 -13.13 2.71
CA GLU A 241 2.89 -14.53 2.37
C GLU A 241 2.71 -14.71 0.86
N ALA A 242 1.86 -13.91 0.22
CA ALA A 242 1.67 -13.94 -1.22
C ALA A 242 2.98 -13.64 -1.99
N GLN A 243 3.78 -12.68 -1.49
CA GLN A 243 5.10 -12.35 -2.06
C GLN A 243 6.11 -13.48 -1.86
N ALA A 244 6.13 -14.13 -0.69
CA ALA A 244 7.01 -15.25 -0.40
C ALA A 244 6.72 -16.46 -1.30
N ALA A 245 5.45 -16.83 -1.46
CA ALA A 245 5.02 -17.88 -2.37
C ALA A 245 5.42 -17.58 -3.83
N SER A 246 5.23 -16.32 -4.27
CA SER A 246 5.64 -15.88 -5.62
C SER A 246 7.15 -15.91 -5.82
N ALA A 247 7.94 -15.52 -4.81
CA ALA A 247 9.40 -15.45 -4.90
C ALA A 247 10.07 -16.82 -4.84
N THR A 248 9.52 -17.75 -4.05
CA THR A 248 10.10 -19.08 -3.83
C THR A 248 9.52 -20.14 -4.75
N GLY A 249 8.30 -19.94 -5.27
CA GLY A 249 7.52 -20.95 -5.97
C GLY A 249 7.02 -22.09 -5.07
N LEU A 250 7.12 -21.93 -3.75
CA LEU A 250 6.71 -22.92 -2.75
C LEU A 250 5.45 -22.44 -2.03
N SER A 251 4.54 -23.36 -1.75
CA SER A 251 3.47 -23.13 -0.78
C SER A 251 4.03 -23.08 0.65
N GLU A 252 3.24 -22.60 1.61
CA GLU A 252 3.61 -22.59 3.03
C GLU A 252 4.03 -23.99 3.51
N ASP A 253 3.23 -25.02 3.19
CA ASP A 253 3.54 -26.41 3.54
C ASP A 253 4.87 -26.87 2.94
N GLN A 254 5.09 -26.63 1.64
CA GLN A 254 6.34 -26.98 0.96
C GLN A 254 7.54 -26.24 1.55
N TRP A 255 7.37 -24.99 1.96
CA TRP A 255 8.40 -24.24 2.65
C TRP A 255 8.70 -24.86 4.02
N MET A 256 7.67 -25.16 4.82
CA MET A 256 7.84 -25.80 6.13
C MET A 256 8.49 -27.17 6.00
N ASP A 257 8.09 -27.99 5.04
CA ASP A 257 8.74 -29.28 4.74
C ASP A 257 10.22 -29.10 4.43
N SER A 258 10.58 -28.07 3.66
CA SER A 258 11.98 -27.77 3.33
C SER A 258 12.84 -27.39 4.54
N GLN A 259 12.21 -26.87 5.61
CA GLN A 259 12.85 -26.45 6.85
C GLN A 259 12.84 -27.52 7.95
N SER A 260 12.08 -28.60 7.79
CA SER A 260 11.78 -29.60 8.82
C SER A 260 13.07 -30.16 9.47
N ALA A 261 14.04 -30.60 8.66
CA ALA A 261 15.31 -31.13 9.15
C ALA A 261 16.11 -30.14 10.00
N ALA A 262 16.05 -28.82 9.66
CA ALA A 262 16.73 -27.78 10.43
C ALA A 262 16.01 -27.54 11.77
N PHE A 263 14.66 -27.53 11.77
CA PHE A 263 13.88 -27.42 13.00
C PHE A 263 14.11 -28.62 13.91
N ASP A 264 14.10 -29.84 13.38
CA ASP A 264 14.34 -31.06 14.13
C ASP A 264 15.74 -31.06 14.80
N ALA A 265 16.77 -30.63 14.09
CA ALA A 265 18.11 -30.48 14.64
C ALA A 265 18.17 -29.45 15.78
N LEU A 266 17.43 -28.31 15.66
CA LEU A 266 17.34 -27.30 16.71
C LEU A 266 16.61 -27.84 17.95
N VAL A 267 15.50 -28.53 17.76
CA VAL A 267 14.71 -29.18 18.84
C VAL A 267 15.58 -30.24 19.55
N ALA A 268 16.27 -31.10 18.80
CA ALA A 268 17.11 -32.17 19.35
C ALA A 268 18.35 -31.62 20.08
N SER A 269 18.78 -30.39 19.81
CA SER A 269 19.94 -29.76 20.47
C SER A 269 19.78 -29.58 22.00
N GLY A 270 18.57 -29.66 22.52
CA GLY A 270 18.24 -29.40 23.93
C GLY A 270 18.41 -27.95 24.39
N ARG A 271 18.80 -27.05 23.49
CA ARG A 271 19.00 -25.61 23.81
C ARG A 271 17.71 -24.84 24.04
N TYR A 272 16.59 -25.34 23.47
CA TYR A 272 15.31 -24.64 23.45
C TYR A 272 14.17 -25.48 24.02
N PRO A 273 14.20 -25.81 25.33
CA PRO A 273 13.31 -26.82 25.92
C PRO A 273 11.83 -26.40 25.88
N THR A 274 11.53 -25.10 26.04
CA THR A 274 10.16 -24.60 25.96
C THR A 274 9.62 -24.65 24.52
N PHE A 275 10.46 -24.26 23.54
CA PHE A 275 10.09 -24.36 22.13
C PHE A 275 9.84 -25.82 21.75
N ALA A 276 10.74 -26.73 22.08
CA ALA A 276 10.59 -28.16 21.82
C ALA A 276 9.32 -28.74 22.46
N LYS A 277 8.97 -28.34 23.70
CA LYS A 277 7.75 -28.76 24.37
C LYS A 277 6.50 -28.28 23.64
N VAL A 278 6.48 -27.01 23.20
CA VAL A 278 5.31 -26.43 22.53
C VAL A 278 5.14 -27.00 21.13
N THR A 279 6.22 -27.08 20.32
CA THR A 279 6.16 -27.63 18.96
C THR A 279 5.89 -29.13 18.96
N GLY A 280 6.40 -29.87 19.96
CA GLY A 280 6.09 -31.31 20.14
C GLY A 280 4.64 -31.61 20.37
N ALA A 281 3.84 -30.64 20.89
CA ALA A 281 2.38 -30.82 21.02
C ALA A 281 1.66 -30.83 19.66
N PHE A 282 2.30 -30.42 18.59
CA PHE A 282 1.75 -30.40 17.23
C PHE A 282 2.34 -31.49 16.32
N ALA A 283 3.13 -32.42 16.88
CA ALA A 283 3.83 -33.45 16.10
C ALA A 283 2.88 -34.35 15.30
N ASP A 284 1.69 -34.65 15.84
CA ASP A 284 0.73 -35.56 15.21
C ASP A 284 -0.30 -34.85 14.31
N GLY A 285 -0.56 -33.53 14.52
CA GLY A 285 -1.63 -32.79 13.83
C GLY A 285 -1.17 -31.59 13.02
N GLY A 286 0.09 -31.21 13.14
CA GLY A 286 0.60 -29.96 12.57
C GLY A 286 0.11 -28.73 13.33
N TYR A 287 0.67 -27.56 12.99
CA TYR A 287 0.21 -26.25 13.43
C TYR A 287 -0.01 -25.38 12.20
N GLU A 288 -1.23 -24.95 11.98
CA GLU A 288 -1.59 -23.99 10.94
C GLU A 288 -1.67 -22.59 11.55
N LEU A 289 -0.82 -21.66 11.10
CA LEU A 289 -0.87 -20.26 11.51
C LEU A 289 -2.05 -19.57 10.82
N ARG A 290 -3.11 -19.26 11.58
CA ARG A 290 -4.29 -18.57 11.06
C ARG A 290 -4.29 -17.11 11.51
N LEU A 291 -3.97 -16.19 10.60
CA LEU A 291 -3.86 -14.76 10.92
C LEU A 291 -5.15 -14.18 11.50
N ASP A 292 -6.33 -14.69 11.10
CA ASP A 292 -7.61 -14.27 11.67
C ASP A 292 -7.72 -14.63 13.16
N GLU A 293 -7.23 -15.81 13.56
CA GLU A 293 -7.23 -16.23 14.97
C GLU A 293 -6.23 -15.42 15.79
N VAL A 294 -5.04 -15.16 15.23
CA VAL A 294 -4.04 -14.29 15.87
C VAL A 294 -4.57 -12.87 16.03
N PHE A 295 -5.24 -12.34 15.01
CA PHE A 295 -5.89 -11.04 15.06
C PHE A 295 -6.99 -10.99 16.16
N GLU A 296 -7.89 -11.96 16.22
CA GLU A 296 -8.96 -11.98 17.23
C GLU A 296 -8.43 -12.15 18.66
N LEU A 297 -7.41 -12.99 18.85
CA LEU A 297 -6.75 -13.19 20.15
C LEU A 297 -6.11 -11.90 20.63
N GLY A 298 -5.33 -11.23 19.79
CA GLY A 298 -4.66 -10.01 20.15
C GLY A 298 -5.64 -8.85 20.36
N LEU A 299 -6.64 -8.70 19.49
CA LEU A 299 -7.70 -7.68 19.67
C LEU A 299 -8.41 -7.86 21.02
N THR A 300 -8.80 -9.08 21.36
CA THR A 300 -9.46 -9.38 22.64
C THR A 300 -8.56 -9.02 23.82
N SER A 301 -7.30 -9.46 23.79
CA SER A 301 -6.32 -9.17 24.83
C SER A 301 -6.06 -7.67 25.01
N MET A 302 -6.01 -6.91 23.91
CA MET A 302 -5.87 -5.46 23.95
C MET A 302 -7.10 -4.79 24.59
N LEU A 303 -8.31 -5.18 24.17
CA LEU A 303 -9.54 -4.61 24.71
C LEU A 303 -9.72 -4.95 26.21
N ASP A 304 -9.27 -6.14 26.66
CA ASP A 304 -9.23 -6.49 28.08
C ASP A 304 -8.27 -5.57 28.86
N GLY A 305 -7.10 -5.29 28.31
CA GLY A 305 -6.15 -4.34 28.89
C GLY A 305 -6.69 -2.89 28.91
N LEU A 306 -7.44 -2.49 27.89
CA LEU A 306 -8.08 -1.16 27.84
C LEU A 306 -9.20 -1.02 28.87
N ALA A 307 -9.93 -2.08 29.22
CA ALA A 307 -10.95 -2.05 30.24
C ALA A 307 -10.39 -1.56 31.59
N ALA A 308 -9.17 -1.96 31.93
CA ALA A 308 -8.50 -1.49 33.15
C ALA A 308 -8.19 0.02 33.15
N LEU A 309 -8.11 0.66 32.00
CA LEU A 309 -7.87 2.11 31.84
C LEU A 309 -9.17 2.92 31.76
N ILE A 310 -10.25 2.29 31.32
CA ILE A 310 -11.53 2.95 31.01
C ILE A 310 -12.51 2.78 32.15
N GLU A 311 -12.49 1.64 32.85
CA GLU A 311 -13.47 1.24 33.88
C GLU A 311 -12.88 1.28 35.31
N GLY A 312 -11.55 1.38 35.42
CA GLY A 312 -10.83 1.46 36.72
C GLY A 312 -10.60 2.86 37.14
#